data_542874d6d0e453a96e9729670b776fc1
#
_entry.id   542874d6d0e453a96e9729670b776fc1
#
_cell.length_a   1.000
_cell.length_b   1.000
_cell.length_c   1.000
_cell.angle_alpha   90.00
_cell.angle_beta   90.00
_cell.angle_gamma   90.00
#
_symmetry.space_group_name_H-M   'P 1'
#
loop_
_entity.id
_entity.type
_entity.pdbx_description
1 polymer ?
#
loop_
_entity_poly.entity_id
_entity_poly.type
_entity_poly.pdbx_seq_one_letter_code
_entity_poly.pdbx_strand_id
1 'polypeptide(L)'
;VSSRKSRIWDAGLDHERRRWPFFWISQVNEAYMRALERRIKPLGIDAPRWRAMMSLYEEDYLSISEIAELSAVKLNTTTKVVQRMIADGLVTTRVRPTDGRVTEVCLTPEGNRLRALAVKEAAFVFEASFGKVPVEEMDRMNALLAGVLEDLRKL
;
A
#
# COMPACT_ATOMS: atom_id res chain seq x y z
N VAL A 1 1.27 7.18 -36.38
CA VAL A 1 1.15 6.71 -34.96
C VAL A 1 2.03 7.54 -34.00
N SER A 2 2.76 8.54 -34.52
CA SER A 2 3.73 9.33 -33.74
C SER A 2 3.15 10.60 -33.07
N SER A 3 1.88 10.95 -33.31
CA SER A 3 1.38 12.30 -33.00
C SER A 3 0.81 12.52 -31.59
N ARG A 4 0.59 11.47 -30.78
CA ARG A 4 -0.08 11.62 -29.49
C ARG A 4 0.87 11.78 -28.28
N LYS A 5 2.12 11.34 -28.41
CA LYS A 5 3.11 11.43 -27.34
C LYS A 5 3.69 12.84 -27.16
N SER A 6 3.78 13.63 -28.22
CA SER A 6 4.37 14.98 -28.18
C SER A 6 3.45 16.00 -27.48
N ARG A 7 2.13 15.86 -27.58
CA ARG A 7 1.18 16.88 -27.10
C ARG A 7 1.10 17.07 -25.58
N ILE A 8 1.50 16.08 -24.79
CA ILE A 8 1.47 16.20 -23.32
C ILE A 8 2.66 17.02 -22.82
N TRP A 9 3.82 16.89 -23.49
CA TRP A 9 5.05 17.60 -23.13
C TRP A 9 5.14 19.01 -23.77
N ASP A 10 4.62 19.16 -24.98
CA ASP A 10 4.63 20.43 -25.71
C ASP A 10 3.62 21.46 -25.19
N ALA A 11 2.64 21.04 -24.42
CA ALA A 11 1.57 21.90 -23.89
C ALA A 11 1.91 22.61 -22.56
N GLY A 12 3.18 22.68 -22.18
CA GLY A 12 3.61 23.32 -20.94
C GLY A 12 2.92 22.73 -19.71
N LEU A 13 3.59 21.83 -19.00
CA LEU A 13 3.08 21.17 -17.79
C LEU A 13 2.61 22.16 -16.70
N ASP A 14 3.04 23.42 -16.79
CA ASP A 14 2.71 24.47 -15.82
C ASP A 14 1.23 24.89 -15.80
N HIS A 15 0.50 24.68 -16.89
CA HIS A 15 -0.87 25.21 -17.01
C HIS A 15 -1.97 24.17 -16.88
N GLU A 16 -1.66 22.85 -16.95
CA GLU A 16 -2.66 21.77 -16.92
C GLU A 16 -2.26 20.60 -16.00
N ARG A 17 -1.82 20.87 -14.78
CA ARG A 17 -1.47 19.81 -13.79
C ARG A 17 -2.54 18.74 -13.66
N ARG A 18 -3.82 19.07 -13.88
CA ARG A 18 -4.94 18.12 -13.82
C ARG A 18 -4.95 17.12 -14.99
N ARG A 19 -4.19 17.35 -16.04
CA ARG A 19 -4.00 16.38 -17.13
C ARG A 19 -2.84 15.41 -16.84
N TRP A 20 -2.05 15.67 -15.82
CA TRP A 20 -0.96 14.80 -15.39
C TRP A 20 -1.48 13.71 -14.46
N PRO A 21 -1.39 12.41 -14.84
CA PRO A 21 -1.90 11.31 -14.00
C PRO A 21 -1.28 11.28 -12.61
N PHE A 22 0.02 11.57 -12.47
CA PHE A 22 0.70 11.58 -11.16
C PHE A 22 0.18 12.65 -10.21
N PHE A 23 -0.39 13.74 -10.70
CA PHE A 23 -1.09 14.69 -9.85
C PHE A 23 -2.26 14.01 -9.14
N TRP A 24 -3.11 13.29 -9.88
CA TRP A 24 -4.27 12.61 -9.31
C TRP A 24 -3.86 11.45 -8.41
N ILE A 25 -2.86 10.66 -8.82
CA ILE A 25 -2.33 9.55 -8.01
C ILE A 25 -1.86 10.07 -6.65
N SER A 26 -1.09 11.17 -6.62
CA SER A 26 -0.60 11.78 -5.38
C SER A 26 -1.73 12.33 -4.52
N GLN A 27 -2.70 13.05 -5.12
CA GLN A 27 -3.83 13.64 -4.38
C GLN A 27 -4.74 12.57 -3.80
N VAL A 28 -5.05 11.53 -4.58
CA VAL A 28 -5.90 10.42 -4.14
C VAL A 28 -5.21 9.64 -3.03
N ASN A 29 -3.92 9.32 -3.18
CA ASN A 29 -3.18 8.60 -2.15
C ASN A 29 -3.11 9.38 -0.83
N GLU A 30 -2.85 10.68 -0.88
CA GLU A 30 -2.79 11.54 0.29
C GLU A 30 -4.16 11.62 0.99
N ALA A 31 -5.22 11.87 0.23
CA ALA A 31 -6.58 11.94 0.78
C ALA A 31 -7.03 10.61 1.37
N TYR A 32 -6.73 9.48 0.69
CA TYR A 32 -6.99 8.14 1.19
C TYR A 32 -6.29 7.87 2.52
N MET A 33 -4.97 8.11 2.58
CA MET A 33 -4.21 7.86 3.80
C MET A 33 -4.69 8.71 4.98
N ARG A 34 -5.02 9.97 4.74
CA ARG A 34 -5.58 10.85 5.76
C ARG A 34 -6.95 10.37 6.27
N ALA A 35 -7.83 9.93 5.37
CA ALA A 35 -9.12 9.39 5.74
C ALA A 35 -9.00 8.10 6.55
N LEU A 36 -8.12 7.20 6.10
CA LEU A 36 -7.85 5.94 6.77
C LEU A 36 -7.24 6.13 8.16
N GLU A 37 -6.20 6.95 8.29
CA GLU A 37 -5.52 7.21 9.57
C GLU A 37 -6.48 7.71 10.64
N ARG A 38 -7.39 8.60 10.31
CA ARG A 38 -8.42 9.07 11.26
C ARG A 38 -9.27 7.93 11.81
N ARG A 39 -9.51 6.89 11.03
CA ARG A 39 -10.35 5.76 11.40
C ARG A 39 -9.60 4.66 12.14
N ILE A 40 -8.34 4.41 11.80
CA ILE A 40 -7.53 3.36 12.45
C ILE A 40 -6.79 3.87 13.69
N LYS A 41 -6.62 5.18 13.84
CA LYS A 41 -5.98 5.78 15.03
C LYS A 41 -6.60 5.34 16.36
N PRO A 42 -7.94 5.28 16.52
CA PRO A 42 -8.55 4.77 17.76
C PRO A 42 -8.20 3.30 18.07
N LEU A 43 -7.76 2.53 17.07
CA LEU A 43 -7.29 1.14 17.24
C LEU A 43 -5.80 1.07 17.64
N GLY A 44 -5.12 2.21 17.76
CA GLY A 44 -3.69 2.26 18.03
C GLY A 44 -2.81 1.92 16.82
N ILE A 45 -3.36 1.99 15.60
CA ILE A 45 -2.65 1.69 14.35
C ILE A 45 -2.33 3.00 13.65
N ASP A 46 -1.07 3.16 13.23
CA ASP A 46 -0.60 4.20 12.32
C ASP A 46 -0.50 3.66 10.86
N ALA A 47 -0.28 4.55 9.90
CA ALA A 47 -0.16 4.18 8.49
C ALA A 47 0.95 3.17 8.21
N PRO A 48 2.17 3.28 8.77
CA PRO A 48 3.21 2.27 8.55
C PRO A 48 2.83 0.87 9.05
N ARG A 49 2.22 0.78 10.24
CA ARG A 49 1.72 -0.50 10.77
C ARG A 49 0.60 -1.08 9.91
N TRP A 50 -0.35 -0.25 9.48
CA TRP A 50 -1.40 -0.66 8.56
C TRP A 50 -0.84 -1.28 7.28
N ARG A 51 0.13 -0.61 6.63
CA ARG A 51 0.75 -1.10 5.41
C ARG A 51 1.46 -2.45 5.62
N ALA A 52 2.19 -2.60 6.73
CA ALA A 52 2.84 -3.86 7.08
C ALA A 52 1.80 -4.97 7.34
N MET A 53 0.73 -4.68 8.08
CA MET A 53 -0.35 -5.63 8.33
C MET A 53 -1.06 -6.09 7.06
N MET A 54 -1.28 -5.17 6.11
CA MET A 54 -1.92 -5.51 4.84
C MET A 54 -1.02 -6.34 3.94
N SER A 55 0.30 -6.13 3.98
CA SER A 55 1.24 -7.00 3.27
C SER A 55 1.18 -8.46 3.76
N LEU A 56 0.96 -8.65 5.06
CA LEU A 56 0.81 -9.98 5.69
C LEU A 56 -0.61 -10.56 5.57
N TYR A 57 -1.51 -9.91 4.83
CA TYR A 57 -2.86 -10.41 4.59
C TYR A 57 -2.91 -11.46 3.48
N GLU A 58 -2.20 -11.22 2.40
CA GLU A 58 -2.15 -12.12 1.24
C GLU A 58 -1.14 -13.24 1.46
N GLU A 59 -0.08 -12.96 2.21
CA GLU A 59 1.04 -13.87 2.47
C GLU A 59 1.24 -13.99 4.00
N ASP A 60 1.06 -15.18 4.54
CA ASP A 60 1.16 -15.41 5.99
C ASP A 60 2.56 -15.12 6.55
N TYR A 61 3.59 -15.31 5.73
CA TYR A 61 5.00 -15.18 6.12
C TYR A 61 5.78 -14.39 5.07
N LEU A 62 6.34 -13.26 5.48
CA LEU A 62 7.16 -12.40 4.62
C LEU A 62 8.44 -11.98 5.35
N SER A 63 9.55 -11.90 4.63
CA SER A 63 10.74 -11.20 5.13
C SER A 63 10.48 -9.69 5.27
N ILE A 64 11.29 -8.99 6.07
CA ILE A 64 11.17 -7.53 6.19
C ILE A 64 11.36 -6.83 4.84
N SER A 65 12.25 -7.35 3.97
CA SER A 65 12.46 -6.81 2.62
C SER A 65 11.22 -6.96 1.74
N GLU A 66 10.54 -8.11 1.80
CA GLU A 66 9.30 -8.36 1.06
C GLU A 66 8.17 -7.46 1.57
N ILE A 67 8.05 -7.26 2.90
CA ILE A 67 7.09 -6.31 3.47
C ILE A 67 7.38 -4.88 2.99
N ALA A 68 8.65 -4.47 2.99
CA ALA A 68 9.06 -3.14 2.53
C ALA A 68 8.66 -2.89 1.07
N GLU A 69 8.88 -3.88 0.20
CA GLU A 69 8.51 -3.81 -1.21
C GLU A 69 6.98 -3.70 -1.40
N LEU A 70 6.22 -4.62 -0.78
CA LEU A 70 4.75 -4.65 -0.90
C LEU A 70 4.07 -3.42 -0.30
N SER A 71 4.62 -2.89 0.80
CA SER A 71 4.08 -1.69 1.46
C SER A 71 4.56 -0.38 0.84
N ALA A 72 5.46 -0.43 -0.14
CA ALA A 72 6.11 0.74 -0.75
C ALA A 72 6.77 1.67 0.30
N VAL A 73 7.44 1.07 1.27
CA VAL A 73 8.15 1.76 2.37
C VAL A 73 9.63 1.37 2.35
N LYS A 74 10.49 2.31 2.71
CA LYS A 74 11.93 2.04 2.77
C LYS A 74 12.26 0.95 3.79
N LEU A 75 13.26 0.11 3.49
CA LEU A 75 13.66 -1.03 4.31
C LEU A 75 13.95 -0.65 5.76
N ASN A 76 14.72 0.40 5.99
CA ASN A 76 15.08 0.85 7.35
C ASN A 76 13.84 1.31 8.16
N THR A 77 12.88 1.95 7.52
CA THR A 77 11.62 2.34 8.14
C THR A 77 10.78 1.11 8.47
N THR A 78 10.68 0.17 7.53
CA THR A 78 9.96 -1.11 7.71
C THR A 78 10.56 -1.93 8.85
N THR A 79 11.88 -1.99 8.96
CA THR A 79 12.57 -2.66 10.07
C THR A 79 12.14 -2.11 11.42
N LYS A 80 12.11 -0.78 11.57
CA LYS A 80 11.68 -0.13 12.82
C LYS A 80 10.20 -0.38 13.12
N VAL A 81 9.34 -0.38 12.09
CA VAL A 81 7.91 -0.68 12.24
C VAL A 81 7.73 -2.11 12.73
N VAL A 82 8.38 -3.08 12.10
CA VAL A 82 8.30 -4.50 12.49
C VAL A 82 8.81 -4.72 13.90
N GLN A 83 9.94 -4.10 14.28
CA GLN A 83 10.46 -4.18 15.65
C GLN A 83 9.45 -3.68 16.70
N ARG A 84 8.78 -2.56 16.42
CA ARG A 84 7.71 -2.06 17.31
C ARG A 84 6.52 -3.01 17.35
N MET A 85 6.13 -3.58 16.21
CA MET A 85 5.03 -4.55 16.16
C MET A 85 5.36 -5.84 16.92
N ILE A 86 6.61 -6.29 16.93
CA ILE A 86 7.07 -7.40 17.77
C ILE A 86 6.94 -7.03 19.26
N ALA A 87 7.41 -5.85 19.65
CA ALA A 87 7.32 -5.38 21.03
C ALA A 87 5.86 -5.24 21.51
N ASP A 88 4.96 -4.87 20.62
CA ASP A 88 3.52 -4.74 20.90
C ASP A 88 2.76 -6.10 20.82
N GLY A 89 3.44 -7.20 20.51
CA GLY A 89 2.84 -8.53 20.40
C GLY A 89 1.94 -8.74 19.18
N LEU A 90 2.10 -7.92 18.14
CA LEU A 90 1.25 -7.98 16.93
C LEU A 90 1.82 -8.92 15.87
N VAL A 91 3.12 -9.09 15.85
CA VAL A 91 3.84 -10.01 14.94
C VAL A 91 4.87 -10.82 15.71
N THR A 92 5.22 -11.97 15.13
CA THR A 92 6.33 -12.81 15.56
C THR A 92 7.18 -13.16 14.35
N THR A 93 8.33 -13.81 14.61
CA THR A 93 9.28 -14.17 13.55
C THR A 93 9.57 -15.66 13.57
N ARG A 94 9.97 -16.18 12.40
CA ARG A 94 10.54 -17.52 12.25
C ARG A 94 11.68 -17.49 11.23
N VAL A 95 12.51 -18.53 11.24
CA VAL A 95 13.45 -18.78 10.14
C VAL A 95 12.68 -19.38 8.95
N ARG A 96 12.95 -18.91 7.73
CA ARG A 96 12.33 -19.46 6.51
C ARG A 96 12.70 -20.93 6.35
N PRO A 97 11.73 -21.85 6.23
CA PRO A 97 12.01 -23.28 6.10
C PRO A 97 12.89 -23.65 4.90
N THR A 98 12.81 -22.88 3.82
CA THR A 98 13.53 -23.12 2.56
C THR A 98 14.87 -22.39 2.46
N ASP A 99 15.14 -21.42 3.35
CA ASP A 99 16.40 -20.67 3.40
C ASP A 99 16.67 -20.18 4.83
N GLY A 100 17.55 -20.86 5.54
CA GLY A 100 17.91 -20.55 6.93
C GLY A 100 18.54 -19.19 7.18
N ARG A 101 18.88 -18.44 6.13
CA ARG A 101 19.44 -17.08 6.22
C ARG A 101 18.34 -16.01 6.27
N VAL A 102 17.08 -16.37 5.99
CA VAL A 102 15.97 -15.45 5.92
C VAL A 102 15.08 -15.58 7.15
N THR A 103 14.87 -14.47 7.84
CA THR A 103 13.87 -14.35 8.91
C THR A 103 12.56 -13.82 8.32
N GLU A 104 11.49 -14.53 8.58
CA GLU A 104 10.13 -14.17 8.16
C GLU A 104 9.31 -13.64 9.33
N VAL A 105 8.40 -12.74 9.03
CA VAL A 105 7.45 -12.13 9.95
C VAL A 105 6.06 -12.70 9.68
N CYS A 106 5.29 -12.95 10.72
CA CYS A 106 3.87 -13.31 10.62
C CYS A 106 3.06 -12.63 11.72
N LEU A 107 1.76 -12.45 11.46
CA LEU A 107 0.85 -11.89 12.46
C LEU A 107 0.61 -12.90 13.60
N THR A 108 0.57 -12.39 14.83
CA THR A 108 0.06 -13.14 15.97
C THR A 108 -1.47 -13.19 15.94
N PRO A 109 -2.14 -14.02 16.79
CA PRO A 109 -3.59 -13.96 16.95
C PRO A 109 -4.11 -12.56 17.27
N GLU A 110 -3.40 -11.81 18.12
CA GLU A 110 -3.75 -10.42 18.44
C GLU A 110 -3.54 -9.50 17.24
N GLY A 111 -2.44 -9.66 16.49
CA GLY A 111 -2.21 -8.94 15.24
C GLY A 111 -3.31 -9.20 14.21
N ASN A 112 -3.75 -10.45 14.06
CA ASN A 112 -4.87 -10.81 13.19
C ASN A 112 -6.20 -10.18 13.64
N ARG A 113 -6.46 -10.17 14.93
CA ARG A 113 -7.66 -9.54 15.51
C ARG A 113 -7.67 -8.04 15.20
N LEU A 114 -6.57 -7.36 15.45
CA LEU A 114 -6.44 -5.92 15.21
C LEU A 114 -6.53 -5.59 13.72
N ARG A 115 -5.89 -6.39 12.87
CA ARG A 115 -6.00 -6.26 11.42
C ARG A 115 -7.45 -6.37 10.94
N ALA A 116 -8.20 -7.35 11.43
CA ALA A 116 -9.60 -7.54 11.07
C ALA A 116 -10.46 -6.31 11.41
N LEU A 117 -10.20 -5.65 12.53
CA LEU A 117 -10.87 -4.40 12.89
C LEU A 117 -10.46 -3.26 11.94
N ALA A 118 -9.18 -3.14 11.64
CA ALA A 118 -8.68 -2.11 10.73
C ALA A 118 -9.20 -2.28 9.29
N VAL A 119 -9.36 -3.53 8.82
CA VAL A 119 -9.95 -3.83 7.51
C VAL A 119 -11.40 -3.32 7.42
N LYS A 120 -12.19 -3.42 8.48
CA LYS A 120 -13.55 -2.85 8.50
C LYS A 120 -13.54 -1.34 8.33
N GLU A 121 -12.58 -0.66 8.95
CA GLU A 121 -12.41 0.79 8.80
C GLU A 121 -11.95 1.17 7.38
N ALA A 122 -11.04 0.39 6.80
CA ALA A 122 -10.61 0.57 5.42
C ALA A 122 -11.75 0.30 4.41
N ALA A 123 -12.58 -0.71 4.66
CA ALA A 123 -13.75 -1.02 3.84
C ALA A 123 -14.74 0.16 3.82
N PHE A 124 -14.93 0.85 4.94
CA PHE A 124 -15.74 2.06 4.96
C PHE A 124 -15.16 3.16 4.06
N VAL A 125 -13.86 3.39 4.10
CA VAL A 125 -13.20 4.39 3.25
C VAL A 125 -13.32 3.99 1.77
N PHE A 126 -13.14 2.70 1.47
CA PHE A 126 -13.31 2.17 0.12
C PHE A 126 -14.73 2.39 -0.39
N GLU A 127 -15.74 2.00 0.38
CA GLU A 127 -17.14 2.18 -0.01
C GLU A 127 -17.50 3.65 -0.22
N ALA A 128 -17.02 4.54 0.64
CA ALA A 128 -17.26 5.97 0.52
C ALA A 128 -16.62 6.59 -0.73
N SER A 129 -15.52 6.02 -1.22
CA SER A 129 -14.77 6.54 -2.37
C SER A 129 -15.09 5.81 -3.69
N PHE A 130 -15.10 4.48 -3.67
CA PHE A 130 -15.25 3.63 -4.86
C PHE A 130 -16.58 2.89 -4.95
N GLY A 131 -17.43 2.94 -3.93
CA GLY A 131 -18.66 2.15 -3.88
C GLY A 131 -19.65 2.40 -5.03
N LYS A 132 -19.52 3.53 -5.75
CA LYS A 132 -20.32 3.85 -6.94
C LYS A 132 -19.61 3.59 -8.25
N VAL A 133 -18.35 3.17 -8.21
CA VAL A 133 -17.56 2.89 -9.41
C VAL A 133 -17.84 1.45 -9.87
N PRO A 134 -18.22 1.23 -11.14
CA PRO A 134 -18.40 -0.11 -11.66
C PRO A 134 -17.13 -0.96 -11.53
N VAL A 135 -17.30 -2.25 -11.25
CA VAL A 135 -16.16 -3.18 -11.07
C VAL A 135 -15.25 -3.20 -12.29
N GLU A 136 -15.83 -3.17 -13.49
CA GLU A 136 -15.07 -3.18 -14.73
C GLU A 136 -14.19 -1.93 -14.91
N GLU A 137 -14.64 -0.79 -14.41
CA GLU A 137 -13.82 0.44 -14.43
C GLU A 137 -12.70 0.40 -13.39
N MET A 138 -12.96 -0.16 -12.21
CA MET A 138 -11.93 -0.39 -11.21
C MET A 138 -10.86 -1.36 -11.73
N ASP A 139 -11.26 -2.45 -12.37
CA ASP A 139 -10.35 -3.45 -12.94
C ASP A 139 -9.47 -2.83 -14.04
N ARG A 140 -10.06 -2.00 -14.90
CA ARG A 140 -9.31 -1.26 -15.94
C ARG A 140 -8.31 -0.29 -15.32
N MET A 141 -8.71 0.45 -14.29
CA MET A 141 -7.83 1.36 -13.57
C MET A 141 -6.68 0.61 -12.92
N ASN A 142 -6.96 -0.48 -12.21
CA ASN A 142 -5.95 -1.31 -11.56
C ASN A 142 -4.94 -1.88 -12.56
N ALA A 143 -5.42 -2.42 -13.69
CA ALA A 143 -4.56 -2.94 -14.76
C ALA A 143 -3.66 -1.84 -15.35
N LEU A 144 -4.19 -0.64 -15.55
CA LEU A 144 -3.45 0.51 -16.05
C LEU A 144 -2.36 0.95 -15.07
N LEU A 145 -2.69 1.06 -13.80
CA LEU A 145 -1.73 1.41 -12.74
C LEU A 145 -0.63 0.35 -12.59
N ALA A 146 -0.98 -0.94 -12.67
CA ALA A 146 -0.01 -2.03 -12.63
C ALA A 146 0.99 -1.95 -13.80
N GLY A 147 0.51 -1.67 -15.01
CA GLY A 147 1.38 -1.48 -16.18
C GLY A 147 2.31 -0.27 -16.03
N VAL A 148 1.78 0.85 -15.53
CA VAL A 148 2.60 2.06 -15.26
C VAL A 148 3.67 1.77 -14.21
N LEU A 149 3.32 1.04 -13.14
CA LEU A 149 4.30 0.65 -12.11
C LEU A 149 5.40 -0.23 -12.68
N GLU A 150 5.04 -1.21 -13.51
CA GLU A 150 6.01 -2.09 -14.17
C GLU A 150 6.97 -1.32 -15.08
N ASP A 151 6.46 -0.35 -15.84
CA ASP A 151 7.30 0.48 -16.71
C ASP A 151 8.24 1.42 -15.91
N LEU A 152 7.76 1.99 -14.81
CA LEU A 152 8.59 2.80 -13.92
C LEU A 152 9.73 2.00 -13.27
N ARG A 153 9.50 0.72 -12.96
CA ARG A 153 10.53 -0.17 -12.39
C ARG A 153 11.65 -0.53 -13.37
N LYS A 154 11.46 -0.28 -14.66
CA LYS A 154 12.47 -0.52 -15.71
C LYS A 154 13.40 0.69 -15.95
N LEU A 155 13.10 1.85 -15.37
CA LEU A 155 13.91 3.07 -15.46
C LEU A 155 15.09 3.05 -14.50
#